data_f2a75dcdba1b999e12fceb6407320bb9
#
_entry.id   f2a75dcdba1b999e12fceb6407320bb9
#
_cell.length_a   1.000
_cell.length_b   1.000
_cell.length_c   1.000
_cell.angle_alpha   90.00
_cell.angle_beta   90.00
_cell.angle_gamma   90.00
#
_symmetry.space_group_name_H-M   'P 1'
#
loop_
_entity.id
_entity.type
_entity.pdbx_description
1 polymer ?
#
loop_
_entity_poly.entity_id
_entity_poly.type
_entity_poly.pdbx_seq_one_letter_code
_entity_poly.pdbx_strand_id
1 'polypeptide(L)'
;IKIYGFTDSKGADDYNLNLSNQRATAVKNYLASKGLVTSRFSVVGLGEAEPIATNDTDAGRSLNRRVEFAILANDKMVEDAKKEAGK
;
A
#
# COMPACT_ATOMS: atom_id res chain seq x y z
N ILE A 1 -0.76 2.18 -10.89
CA ILE A 1 -0.18 1.83 -9.57
C ILE A 1 -1.25 1.99 -8.51
N LYS A 2 -1.43 0.96 -7.71
CA LYS A 2 -2.36 1.00 -6.57
C LYS A 2 -1.58 1.02 -5.27
N ILE A 3 -2.03 1.83 -4.34
CA ILE A 3 -1.46 1.93 -2.99
C ILE A 3 -2.50 1.39 -2.02
N TYR A 4 -2.17 0.28 -1.36
CA TYR A 4 -3.04 -0.37 -0.40
C TYR A 4 -2.60 -0.03 1.01
N GLY A 5 -3.54 0.46 1.83
CA GLY A 5 -3.31 0.71 3.24
C GLY A 5 -3.93 -0.39 4.08
N PHE A 6 -3.25 -0.75 5.16
CA PHE A 6 -3.69 -1.81 6.07
C PHE A 6 -3.57 -1.34 7.52
N THR A 7 -4.39 -1.95 8.38
CA THR A 7 -4.34 -1.74 9.83
C THR A 7 -4.20 -3.09 10.53
N ASP A 8 -4.01 -3.05 11.85
CA ASP A 8 -4.21 -4.22 12.70
C ASP A 8 -5.71 -4.39 12.99
N SER A 9 -6.06 -5.36 13.82
CA SER A 9 -7.47 -5.68 14.15
C SER A 9 -8.04 -4.89 15.32
N LYS A 10 -7.30 -3.96 15.92
CA LYS A 10 -7.81 -3.14 17.02
C LYS A 10 -8.72 -2.04 16.52
N GLY A 11 -9.84 -1.87 17.20
CA GLY A 11 -10.83 -0.85 16.87
C GLY A 11 -11.93 -1.36 15.95
N ALA A 12 -12.89 -0.50 15.65
CA ALA A 12 -14.02 -0.83 14.80
C ALA A 12 -13.58 -0.96 13.33
N ASP A 13 -14.25 -1.83 12.59
CA ASP A 13 -13.95 -2.09 11.18
C ASP A 13 -14.02 -0.81 10.34
N ASP A 14 -15.04 0.00 10.53
CA ASP A 14 -15.22 1.26 9.81
C ASP A 14 -14.08 2.25 10.09
N TYR A 15 -13.67 2.32 11.34
CA TYR A 15 -12.55 3.16 11.75
C TYR A 15 -11.25 2.70 11.07
N ASN A 16 -10.99 1.40 11.08
CA ASN A 16 -9.79 0.82 10.48
C ASN A 16 -9.78 1.00 8.96
N LEU A 17 -10.92 0.84 8.32
CA LEU A 17 -11.05 1.06 6.88
C LEU A 17 -10.70 2.50 6.52
N ASN A 18 -11.26 3.47 7.24
CA ASN A 18 -10.99 4.88 7.03
C ASN A 18 -9.53 5.22 7.31
N LEU A 19 -8.97 4.69 8.40
CA LEU A 19 -7.57 4.91 8.78
C LEU A 19 -6.60 4.37 7.72
N SER A 20 -6.88 3.18 7.19
CA SER A 20 -6.05 2.58 6.15
C SER A 20 -6.09 3.40 4.86
N ASN A 21 -7.24 3.95 4.51
CA ASN A 21 -7.39 4.84 3.37
C ASN A 21 -6.58 6.13 3.57
N GLN A 22 -6.64 6.70 4.77
CA GLN A 22 -5.86 7.90 5.12
C GLN A 22 -4.35 7.64 5.03
N ARG A 23 -3.89 6.46 5.49
CA ARG A 23 -2.47 6.08 5.40
C ARG A 23 -2.01 5.98 3.95
N ALA A 24 -2.78 5.31 3.12
CA ALA A 24 -2.43 5.17 1.70
C ALA A 24 -2.44 6.53 0.99
N THR A 25 -3.40 7.39 1.32
CA THR A 25 -3.46 8.76 0.79
C THR A 25 -2.26 9.59 1.23
N ALA A 26 -1.84 9.45 2.48
CA ALA A 26 -0.66 10.16 2.99
C ALA A 26 0.61 9.75 2.23
N VAL A 27 0.75 8.46 1.92
CA VAL A 27 1.88 7.97 1.12
C VAL A 27 1.84 8.57 -0.30
N LYS A 28 0.67 8.57 -0.93
CA LYS A 28 0.51 9.19 -2.26
C LYS A 28 0.91 10.67 -2.23
N ASN A 29 0.44 11.41 -1.24
CA ASN A 29 0.75 12.84 -1.09
C ASN A 29 2.24 13.06 -0.84
N TYR A 30 2.88 12.21 -0.06
CA TYR A 30 4.32 12.25 0.17
C TYR A 30 5.09 12.06 -1.14
N LEU A 31 4.71 11.07 -1.94
CA LEU A 31 5.35 10.82 -3.24
C LEU A 31 5.17 12.02 -4.18
N ALA A 32 3.99 12.63 -4.20
CA ALA A 32 3.74 13.83 -4.98
C ALA A 32 4.63 14.99 -4.54
N SER A 33 4.86 15.14 -3.23
CA SER A 33 5.74 16.18 -2.69
C SER A 33 7.20 15.98 -3.09
N LYS A 34 7.58 14.76 -3.46
CA LYS A 34 8.93 14.44 -3.95
C LYS A 34 9.06 14.54 -5.47
N GLY A 35 8.05 15.09 -6.14
CA GLY A 35 8.09 15.33 -7.58
C GLY A 35 7.62 14.17 -8.45
N LEU A 36 7.10 13.10 -7.85
CA LEU A 36 6.53 11.99 -8.63
C LEU A 36 5.17 12.36 -9.19
N VAL A 37 4.91 11.95 -10.43
CA VAL A 37 3.60 12.13 -11.05
C VAL A 37 2.65 11.05 -10.51
N THR A 38 1.67 11.46 -9.73
CA THR A 38 0.77 10.54 -9.04
C THR A 38 -0.64 10.45 -9.64
N SER A 39 -0.85 11.04 -10.80
CA SER A 39 -2.17 11.07 -11.45
C SER A 39 -2.72 9.67 -11.79
N ARG A 40 -1.84 8.67 -11.93
CA ARG A 40 -2.22 7.28 -12.22
C ARG A 40 -2.24 6.40 -10.97
N PHE A 41 -2.01 6.97 -9.81
CA PHE A 41 -2.01 6.23 -8.57
C PHE A 41 -3.42 6.19 -8.00
N SER A 42 -3.87 4.99 -7.66
CA SER A 42 -5.14 4.77 -6.96
C SER A 42 -4.86 4.39 -5.51
N VAL A 43 -5.68 4.88 -4.61
CA VAL A 43 -5.58 4.60 -3.18
C VAL A 43 -6.71 3.67 -2.77
N VAL A 44 -6.38 2.59 -2.07
CA VAL A 44 -7.36 1.62 -1.58
C VAL A 44 -7.06 1.34 -0.11
N GLY A 45 -8.04 1.57 0.76
CA GLY A 45 -7.97 1.19 2.16
C GLY A 45 -8.60 -0.18 2.35
N LEU A 46 -7.87 -1.13 2.89
CA LEU A 46 -8.35 -2.49 3.16
C LEU A 46 -8.59 -2.77 4.64
N GLY A 47 -8.26 -1.81 5.52
CA GLY A 47 -8.47 -1.96 6.95
C GLY A 47 -7.68 -3.14 7.49
N GLU A 48 -8.34 -4.01 8.27
CA GLU A 48 -7.72 -5.18 8.89
C GLU A 48 -7.71 -6.42 7.98
N ALA A 49 -8.20 -6.32 6.76
CA ALA A 49 -8.19 -7.43 5.83
C ALA A 49 -6.76 -7.85 5.47
N GLU A 50 -6.58 -9.14 5.19
CA GLU A 50 -5.31 -9.71 4.73
C GLU A 50 -4.13 -9.46 5.67
N PRO A 51 -4.21 -9.87 6.96
CA PRO A 51 -3.08 -9.72 7.87
C PRO A 51 -1.89 -10.58 7.41
N ILE A 52 -0.68 -10.06 7.59
CA ILE A 52 0.57 -10.78 7.28
C ILE A 52 1.21 -11.37 8.54
N ALA A 53 0.70 -11.01 9.70
CA ALA A 53 1.20 -11.48 10.99
C ALA A 53 0.04 -11.61 11.97
N THR A 54 0.31 -12.18 13.15
CA THR A 54 -0.72 -12.30 14.18
C THR A 54 -1.13 -10.95 14.74
N ASN A 55 -2.43 -10.78 15.01
CA ASN A 55 -2.95 -9.62 15.70
C ASN A 55 -2.93 -9.78 17.24
N ASP A 56 -2.47 -10.93 17.74
CA ASP A 56 -2.46 -11.24 19.16
C ASP A 56 -1.32 -10.57 19.93
N THR A 57 -0.27 -10.14 19.24
CA THR A 57 0.90 -9.52 19.82
C THR A 57 1.12 -8.12 19.25
N ASP A 58 1.80 -7.26 20.03
CA ASP A 58 2.17 -5.92 19.56
C ASP A 58 3.09 -5.98 18.35
N ALA A 59 4.03 -6.91 18.33
CA ALA A 59 4.96 -7.10 17.21
C ALA A 59 4.21 -7.48 15.93
N GLY A 60 3.27 -8.42 16.03
CA GLY A 60 2.46 -8.84 14.89
C GLY A 60 1.55 -7.72 14.37
N ARG A 61 0.89 -7.01 15.28
CA ARG A 61 0.05 -5.87 14.91
C ARG A 61 0.86 -4.78 14.20
N SER A 62 2.07 -4.52 14.64
CA SER A 62 2.95 -3.53 14.01
C SER A 62 3.25 -3.90 12.55
N LEU A 63 3.45 -5.18 12.27
CA LEU A 63 3.68 -5.66 10.90
C LEU A 63 2.42 -5.52 10.04
N ASN A 64 1.23 -5.64 10.63
CA ASN A 64 -0.02 -5.50 9.89
C ASN A 64 -0.33 -4.03 9.55
N ARG A 65 0.15 -3.07 10.32
CA ARG A 65 0.01 -1.64 10.03
C ARG A 65 1.02 -1.24 8.95
N ARG A 66 0.62 -1.43 7.70
CA ARG A 66 1.54 -1.29 6.57
C ARG A 66 0.86 -0.67 5.36
N VAL A 67 1.68 -0.29 4.38
CA VAL A 67 1.24 0.12 3.06
C VAL A 67 1.94 -0.77 2.04
N GLU A 68 1.19 -1.24 1.05
CA GLU A 68 1.73 -2.06 -0.03
C GLU A 68 1.43 -1.40 -1.37
N PHE A 69 2.29 -1.65 -2.35
CA PHE A 69 2.13 -1.14 -3.70
C PHE A 69 1.88 -2.29 -4.66
N ALA A 70 0.89 -2.10 -5.55
CA ALA A 70 0.68 -3.00 -6.67
C ALA A 70 0.92 -2.22 -7.95
N ILE A 71 1.88 -2.65 -8.74
CA ILE A 71 2.26 -2.02 -9.99
C ILE A 71 1.70 -2.85 -11.12
N LEU A 72 0.74 -2.27 -11.87
CA LEU A 72 0.23 -2.89 -13.07
C LEU A 72 1.12 -2.43 -14.23
N ALA A 73 2.06 -3.31 -14.61
CA ALA A 73 2.96 -3.04 -15.72
C ALA A 73 2.27 -3.33 -17.05
N ASN A 74 2.47 -2.46 -18.03
CA ASN A 74 2.10 -2.78 -19.41
C ASN A 74 3.24 -3.59 -20.05
N ASP A 75 3.00 -4.13 -21.24
CA ASP A 75 3.97 -4.98 -21.92
C ASP A 75 5.33 -4.29 -22.11
N LYS A 76 5.30 -3.02 -22.46
CA LYS A 76 6.52 -2.24 -22.64
C LYS A 76 7.32 -2.12 -21.33
N MET A 77 6.65 -1.88 -20.22
CA MET A 77 7.31 -1.81 -18.92
C MET A 77 7.94 -3.13 -18.55
N VAL A 78 7.27 -4.24 -18.84
CA VAL A 78 7.80 -5.59 -18.57
C VAL A 78 9.06 -5.84 -19.41
N GLU A 79 9.03 -5.48 -20.70
CA GLU A 79 10.19 -5.63 -21.57
C GLU A 79 11.37 -4.79 -21.11
N ASP A 80 11.12 -3.54 -20.74
CA ASP A 80 12.17 -2.65 -20.26
C ASP A 80 12.79 -3.19 -18.96
N ALA A 81 11.98 -3.71 -18.04
CA ALA A 81 12.47 -4.32 -16.82
C ALA A 81 13.32 -5.56 -17.11
N LYS A 82 12.93 -6.40 -18.07
CA LYS A 82 13.69 -7.57 -18.49
C LYS A 82 15.05 -7.18 -19.09
N LYS A 83 15.09 -6.13 -19.88
CA LYS A 83 16.34 -5.61 -20.45
C LYS A 83 17.29 -5.13 -19.34
N GLU A 84 16.78 -4.40 -18.36
CA GLU A 84 17.56 -3.95 -17.23
C GLU A 84 18.10 -5.13 -16.42
N ALA A 85 17.26 -6.13 -16.16
CA ALA A 85 17.67 -7.32 -15.42
C ALA A 85 18.68 -8.17 -16.18
N GLY A 86 18.69 -8.11 -17.52
CA GLY A 86 19.62 -8.87 -18.35
C GLY A 86 21.00 -8.26 -18.50
N LYS A 87 21.22 -7.11 -17.94
CA LYS A 87 22.54 -6.49 -17.92
C LYS A 87 23.39 -7.07 -16.80
#